data_c625e671499095054bfa34ae86db3436
#
_entry.id   c625e671499095054bfa34ae86db3436
#
_cell.length_a   1.000
_cell.length_b   1.000
_cell.length_c   1.000
_cell.angle_alpha   90.00
_cell.angle_beta   90.00
_cell.angle_gamma   90.00
#
_symmetry.space_group_name_H-M   'P 1'
#
loop_
_entity.id
_entity.type
_entity.pdbx_description
1 polymer ?
#
loop_
_entity_poly.entity_id
_entity_poly.type
_entity_poly.pdbx_seq_one_letter_code
_entity_poly.pdbx_strand_id
1 'polypeptide(L)'
;RVASRGLGDVYKRQTMSVRIKTLRDYTNDYYNSIMSPDKFWTEIAENFDWRKKWEDVLDWDFETPKISWFKNAELNLTENIFERLLPTHADKKAIIWEPNDPKSDAISMTYGELFKATCKFANAMKSQGLRKGDRVIIYMPMVPEAAVAMLACARIGAVHSVVFAGFSSSALADRIKDCEAKMVLT
;
A
#
# COMPACT_ATOMS: atom_id res chain seq x y z
N ARG A 1 -27.97 -14.24 -19.29
CA ARG A 1 -27.40 -12.88 -19.47
C ARG A 1 -27.05 -12.35 -18.09
N VAL A 2 -25.83 -12.51 -17.67
CA VAL A 2 -25.28 -11.80 -16.51
C VAL A 2 -25.08 -10.37 -16.99
N ALA A 3 -25.88 -9.45 -16.44
CA ALA A 3 -25.69 -8.02 -16.69
C ALA A 3 -24.33 -7.64 -16.10
N SER A 4 -23.37 -7.30 -16.95
CA SER A 4 -22.15 -6.62 -16.54
C SER A 4 -22.56 -5.35 -15.82
N ARG A 5 -22.54 -5.36 -14.48
CA ARG A 5 -22.59 -4.10 -13.71
C ARG A 5 -21.34 -3.34 -14.11
N GLY A 6 -21.52 -2.33 -14.94
CA GLY A 6 -20.43 -1.59 -15.54
C GLY A 6 -19.54 -0.98 -14.47
N LEU A 7 -18.24 -0.94 -14.72
CA LEU A 7 -17.22 -0.22 -13.95
C LEU A 7 -17.66 1.20 -13.50
N GLY A 8 -18.59 1.83 -14.24
CA GLY A 8 -19.18 3.12 -13.89
C GLY A 8 -19.91 3.19 -12.55
N ASP A 9 -20.47 2.08 -12.02
CA ASP A 9 -21.16 2.08 -10.73
C ASP A 9 -20.19 2.00 -9.53
N VAL A 10 -19.00 1.43 -9.72
CA VAL A 10 -17.96 1.40 -8.70
C VAL A 10 -17.40 2.80 -8.47
N TYR A 11 -17.19 3.56 -9.54
CA TYR A 11 -16.70 4.94 -9.44
C TYR A 11 -17.71 5.94 -8.87
N LYS A 12 -19.01 5.72 -9.06
CA LYS A 12 -20.07 6.59 -8.51
C LYS A 12 -20.22 6.50 -6.98
N ARG A 13 -19.69 5.45 -6.34
CA ARG A 13 -19.76 5.27 -4.89
C ARG A 13 -18.52 5.77 -4.14
N GLN A 14 -17.50 6.23 -4.84
CA GLN A 14 -16.35 6.86 -4.21
C GLN A 14 -16.71 8.30 -3.85
N THR A 15 -17.10 8.53 -2.61
CA THR A 15 -17.32 9.85 -2.02
C THR A 15 -16.02 10.61 -1.70
N MET A 16 -14.91 10.26 -2.33
CA MET A 16 -13.75 11.14 -2.33
C MET A 16 -14.11 12.35 -3.19
N SER A 17 -14.01 13.55 -2.61
CA SER A 17 -14.10 14.78 -3.39
C SER A 17 -13.00 14.74 -4.44
N VAL A 18 -13.35 14.38 -5.67
CA VAL A 18 -12.40 14.36 -6.77
C VAL A 18 -11.89 15.78 -6.93
N ARG A 19 -10.65 16.04 -6.57
CA ARG A 19 -10.00 17.36 -6.67
C ARG A 19 -10.05 17.87 -8.09
N ILE A 20 -9.85 16.99 -9.07
CA ILE A 20 -9.84 17.30 -10.50
C ILE A 20 -11.19 16.92 -11.09
N LYS A 21 -11.99 17.92 -11.50
CA LYS A 21 -13.30 17.74 -12.12
C LYS A 21 -13.33 18.15 -13.58
N THR A 22 -12.41 19.01 -13.99
CA THR A 22 -12.34 19.57 -15.34
C THR A 22 -10.91 19.50 -15.87
N LEU A 23 -10.75 19.62 -17.20
CA LEU A 23 -9.44 19.75 -17.84
C LEU A 23 -8.67 20.97 -17.29
N ARG A 24 -9.37 22.04 -16.96
CA ARG A 24 -8.77 23.24 -16.37
C ARG A 24 -8.16 22.92 -14.98
N ASP A 25 -8.87 22.17 -14.15
CA ASP A 25 -8.35 21.76 -12.83
C ASP A 25 -7.08 20.92 -12.99
N TYR A 26 -7.09 19.96 -13.93
CA TYR A 26 -5.93 19.16 -14.26
C TYR A 26 -4.74 20.03 -14.70
N THR A 27 -4.97 20.95 -15.64
CA THR A 27 -3.93 21.83 -16.16
C THR A 27 -3.34 22.70 -15.06
N ASN A 28 -4.18 23.26 -14.19
CA ASN A 28 -3.73 24.08 -13.06
C ASN A 28 -2.90 23.25 -12.06
N ASP A 29 -3.38 22.06 -11.70
CA ASP A 29 -2.65 21.18 -10.79
C ASP A 29 -1.31 20.72 -11.39
N TYR A 30 -1.29 20.41 -12.68
CA TYR A 30 -0.05 20.06 -13.38
C TYR A 30 0.97 21.21 -13.34
N TYR A 31 0.56 22.43 -13.68
CA TYR A 31 1.45 23.60 -13.60
C TYR A 31 1.91 23.86 -12.18
N ASN A 32 1.03 23.78 -11.18
CA ASN A 32 1.40 23.97 -9.78
C ASN A 32 2.41 22.93 -9.31
N SER A 33 2.27 21.67 -9.75
CA SER A 33 3.21 20.60 -9.37
C SER A 33 4.62 20.79 -9.92
N ILE A 34 4.76 21.53 -11.04
CA ILE A 34 6.06 21.83 -11.67
C ILE A 34 6.63 23.15 -11.17
N MET A 35 5.80 24.21 -11.11
CA MET A 35 6.25 25.56 -10.83
C MET A 35 6.42 25.84 -9.33
N SER A 36 5.71 25.10 -8.50
CA SER A 36 5.75 25.26 -7.03
C SER A 36 5.61 23.87 -6.35
N PRO A 37 6.57 22.94 -6.61
CA PRO A 37 6.48 21.56 -6.14
C PRO A 37 6.34 21.47 -4.62
N ASP A 38 7.08 22.25 -3.86
CA ASP A 38 7.04 22.22 -2.39
C ASP A 38 5.65 22.55 -1.86
N LYS A 39 5.02 23.61 -2.37
CA LYS A 39 3.67 23.98 -1.98
C LYS A 39 2.66 22.91 -2.38
N PHE A 40 2.72 22.46 -3.63
CA PHE A 40 1.79 21.46 -4.18
C PHE A 40 1.84 20.15 -3.38
N TRP A 41 3.04 19.61 -3.15
CA TRP A 41 3.20 18.36 -2.43
C TRP A 41 2.97 18.49 -0.92
N THR A 42 3.21 19.66 -0.33
CA THR A 42 2.79 19.96 1.05
C THR A 42 1.29 19.81 1.21
N GLU A 43 0.49 20.46 0.35
CA GLU A 43 -0.97 20.40 0.40
C GLU A 43 -1.50 18.97 0.27
N ILE A 44 -0.86 18.14 -0.55
CA ILE A 44 -1.20 16.72 -0.68
C ILE A 44 -0.80 15.93 0.57
N ALA A 45 0.42 16.14 1.04
CA ALA A 45 0.98 15.42 2.18
C ALA A 45 0.25 15.72 3.51
N GLU A 46 -0.30 16.92 3.66
CA GLU A 46 -1.11 17.29 4.83
C GLU A 46 -2.41 16.50 4.96
N ASN A 47 -2.83 15.78 3.92
CA ASN A 47 -3.96 14.85 4.00
C ASN A 47 -3.63 13.52 4.67
N PHE A 48 -2.39 13.27 5.06
CA PHE A 48 -1.93 12.05 5.71
C PHE A 48 -1.52 12.31 7.15
N ASP A 49 -1.63 11.27 7.98
CA ASP A 49 -1.21 11.32 9.38
C ASP A 49 0.28 10.97 9.46
N TRP A 50 1.09 11.93 9.86
CA TRP A 50 2.53 11.80 10.02
C TRP A 50 2.90 11.66 11.50
N ARG A 51 3.76 10.71 11.83
CA ARG A 51 4.35 10.61 13.17
C ARG A 51 5.28 11.79 13.45
N LYS A 52 6.03 12.19 12.42
CA LYS A 52 6.87 13.38 12.41
C LYS A 52 6.74 14.05 11.04
N LYS A 53 6.40 15.34 11.03
CA LYS A 53 6.36 16.11 9.78
C LYS A 53 7.77 16.34 9.25
N TRP A 54 7.86 16.67 7.99
CA TRP A 54 9.10 16.96 7.26
C TRP A 54 9.69 18.30 7.62
N GLU A 55 10.98 18.42 7.39
CA GLU A 55 11.73 19.68 7.45
C GLU A 55 11.70 20.39 6.09
N ASP A 56 11.96 19.62 5.01
CA ASP A 56 11.90 20.07 3.61
C ASP A 56 11.06 19.06 2.81
N VAL A 57 10.27 19.57 1.85
CA VAL A 57 9.41 18.73 1.00
C VAL A 57 10.23 18.02 -0.06
N LEU A 58 11.08 18.75 -0.76
CA LEU A 58 11.91 18.24 -1.86
C LEU A 58 13.30 18.90 -1.82
N ASP A 59 14.33 18.09 -1.65
CA ASP A 59 15.73 18.45 -1.83
C ASP A 59 16.31 17.57 -2.94
N TRP A 60 16.66 18.18 -4.08
CA TRP A 60 17.15 17.43 -5.22
C TRP A 60 18.27 18.16 -5.95
N ASP A 61 19.20 17.37 -6.48
CA ASP A 61 20.29 17.83 -7.32
C ASP A 61 20.51 16.78 -8.41
N PHE A 62 20.38 17.20 -9.66
CA PHE A 62 20.53 16.30 -10.81
C PHE A 62 21.99 16.00 -11.14
N GLU A 63 22.92 16.88 -10.77
CA GLU A 63 24.36 16.71 -11.07
C GLU A 63 24.99 15.68 -10.12
N THR A 64 24.57 15.65 -8.85
CA THR A 64 25.05 14.71 -7.84
C THR A 64 24.12 13.51 -7.62
N PRO A 65 23.24 13.17 -8.52
CA PRO A 65 21.97 12.40 -8.44
C PRO A 65 21.44 12.17 -7.03
N LYS A 66 21.14 13.27 -6.34
CA LYS A 66 20.56 13.26 -5.00
C LYS A 66 19.10 13.68 -5.06
N ILE A 67 18.20 12.85 -4.55
CA ILE A 67 16.77 13.16 -4.41
C ILE A 67 16.32 12.76 -3.02
N SER A 68 15.73 13.72 -2.28
CA SER A 68 15.14 13.48 -0.97
C SER A 68 13.76 14.12 -0.91
N TRP A 69 12.74 13.28 -0.70
CA TRP A 69 11.37 13.73 -0.46
C TRP A 69 11.06 13.68 1.01
N PHE A 70 10.33 14.69 1.52
CA PHE A 70 9.86 14.78 2.90
C PHE A 70 10.97 14.49 3.92
N LYS A 71 12.04 15.25 3.83
CA LYS A 71 13.26 15.06 4.63
C LYS A 71 12.94 14.94 6.11
N ASN A 72 13.49 13.91 6.74
CA ASN A 72 13.33 13.60 8.17
C ASN A 72 11.88 13.36 8.63
N ALA A 73 10.95 13.17 7.71
CA ALA A 73 9.59 12.81 8.06
C ALA A 73 9.46 11.33 8.44
N GLU A 74 8.48 11.04 9.29
CA GLU A 74 8.16 9.66 9.71
C GLU A 74 6.67 9.38 9.50
N LEU A 75 6.37 8.30 8.80
CA LEU A 75 5.03 7.86 8.51
C LEU A 75 4.98 6.34 8.51
N ASN A 76 3.88 5.76 8.98
CA ASN A 76 3.56 4.37 8.71
C ASN A 76 2.31 4.28 7.83
N LEU A 77 2.46 3.61 6.69
CA LEU A 77 1.37 3.45 5.72
C LEU A 77 0.13 2.82 6.36
N THR A 78 0.31 1.81 7.22
CA THR A 78 -0.81 1.08 7.81
C THR A 78 -1.57 1.91 8.85
N GLU A 79 -0.96 2.89 9.47
CA GLU A 79 -1.64 3.84 10.36
C GLU A 79 -2.63 4.69 9.57
N ASN A 80 -2.22 5.17 8.41
CA ASN A 80 -3.10 5.91 7.50
C ASN A 80 -4.23 5.06 6.92
N ILE A 81 -4.02 3.75 6.76
CA ILE A 81 -5.05 2.82 6.29
C ILE A 81 -6.01 2.42 7.42
N PHE A 82 -5.49 2.10 8.60
CA PHE A 82 -6.27 1.50 9.67
C PHE A 82 -6.69 2.51 10.73
N GLU A 83 -5.75 3.07 11.47
CA GLU A 83 -6.05 3.93 12.61
C GLU A 83 -6.91 5.14 12.21
N ARG A 84 -6.66 5.67 11.03
CA ARG A 84 -7.43 6.78 10.45
C ARG A 84 -8.82 6.37 9.98
N LEU A 85 -9.00 5.19 9.36
CA LEU A 85 -10.25 4.80 8.74
C LEU A 85 -11.16 3.93 9.62
N LEU A 86 -10.61 3.14 10.54
CA LEU A 86 -11.39 2.23 11.37
C LEU A 86 -12.52 2.89 12.16
N PRO A 87 -12.38 4.10 12.72
CA PRO A 87 -13.48 4.73 13.46
C PRO A 87 -14.77 4.89 12.66
N THR A 88 -14.67 4.99 11.34
CA THR A 88 -15.82 5.24 10.45
C THR A 88 -16.04 4.17 9.39
N HIS A 89 -15.08 3.26 9.19
CA HIS A 89 -15.09 2.31 8.07
C HIS A 89 -14.87 0.86 8.50
N ALA A 90 -14.85 0.55 9.79
CA ALA A 90 -14.54 -0.80 10.27
C ALA A 90 -15.34 -1.90 9.58
N ASP A 91 -16.63 -1.68 9.36
CA ASP A 91 -17.56 -2.65 8.76
C ASP A 91 -17.64 -2.56 7.22
N LYS A 92 -16.94 -1.59 6.60
CA LYS A 92 -16.88 -1.53 5.13
C LYS A 92 -15.97 -2.61 4.58
N LYS A 93 -16.32 -3.13 3.40
CA LYS A 93 -15.50 -4.10 2.68
C LYS A 93 -14.19 -3.44 2.23
N ALA A 94 -13.07 -3.98 2.67
CA ALA A 94 -11.72 -3.57 2.29
C ALA A 94 -11.19 -4.42 1.13
N ILE A 95 -11.49 -5.73 1.15
CA ILE A 95 -11.08 -6.69 0.13
C ILE A 95 -12.32 -7.45 -0.34
N ILE A 96 -12.44 -7.64 -1.64
CA ILE A 96 -13.35 -8.58 -2.29
C ILE A 96 -12.47 -9.45 -3.18
N TRP A 97 -12.44 -10.74 -2.92
CA TRP A 97 -11.67 -11.71 -3.69
C TRP A 97 -12.59 -12.68 -4.40
N GLU A 98 -12.41 -12.79 -5.70
CA GLU A 98 -13.15 -13.69 -6.57
C GLU A 98 -12.27 -14.88 -6.93
N PRO A 99 -12.68 -16.12 -6.65
CA PRO A 99 -11.94 -17.31 -7.03
C PRO A 99 -11.99 -17.55 -8.54
N ASN A 100 -11.01 -18.31 -9.06
CA ASN A 100 -10.99 -18.70 -10.47
C ASN A 100 -12.12 -19.68 -10.83
N ASP A 101 -12.55 -20.50 -9.88
CA ASP A 101 -13.70 -21.40 -10.08
C ASP A 101 -15.00 -20.60 -9.94
N PRO A 102 -15.80 -20.45 -11.03
CA PRO A 102 -17.05 -19.69 -10.98
C PRO A 102 -18.14 -20.31 -10.11
N LYS A 103 -17.93 -21.54 -9.61
CA LYS A 103 -18.84 -22.21 -8.67
C LYS A 103 -18.50 -21.93 -7.21
N SER A 104 -17.35 -21.38 -6.95
CA SER A 104 -16.90 -21.02 -5.60
C SER A 104 -17.41 -19.64 -5.22
N ASP A 105 -17.75 -19.46 -3.95
CA ASP A 105 -18.23 -18.16 -3.44
C ASP A 105 -17.08 -17.14 -3.30
N ALA A 106 -17.38 -15.90 -3.61
CA ALA A 106 -16.48 -14.78 -3.37
C ALA A 106 -16.22 -14.58 -1.87
N ILE A 107 -14.99 -14.28 -1.50
CA ILE A 107 -14.61 -13.93 -0.13
C ILE A 107 -14.54 -12.41 0.01
N SER A 108 -15.14 -11.87 1.05
CA SER A 108 -14.98 -10.46 1.38
C SER A 108 -14.45 -10.29 2.80
N MET A 109 -13.59 -9.30 2.97
CA MET A 109 -12.99 -8.94 4.26
C MET A 109 -13.24 -7.46 4.52
N THR A 110 -13.74 -7.13 5.70
CA THR A 110 -13.93 -5.73 6.14
C THR A 110 -12.60 -5.10 6.57
N TYR A 111 -12.56 -3.76 6.69
CA TYR A 111 -11.39 -3.07 7.24
C TYR A 111 -11.03 -3.56 8.65
N GLY A 112 -12.03 -3.82 9.51
CA GLY A 112 -11.82 -4.34 10.85
C GLY A 112 -11.22 -5.75 10.88
N GLU A 113 -11.70 -6.63 9.98
CA GLU A 113 -11.16 -7.98 9.84
C GLU A 113 -9.74 -7.96 9.25
N LEU A 114 -9.51 -7.15 8.22
CA LEU A 114 -8.19 -6.97 7.62
C LEU A 114 -7.18 -6.44 8.65
N PHE A 115 -7.57 -5.47 9.46
CA PHE A 115 -6.73 -4.96 10.54
C PHE A 115 -6.36 -6.05 11.56
N LYS A 116 -7.33 -6.81 12.02
CA LYS A 116 -7.09 -7.91 12.97
C LYS A 116 -6.15 -8.97 12.38
N ALA A 117 -6.37 -9.37 11.13
CA ALA A 117 -5.52 -10.32 10.43
C ALA A 117 -4.10 -9.78 10.27
N THR A 118 -3.96 -8.52 9.83
CA THR A 118 -2.67 -7.83 9.70
C THR A 118 -1.90 -7.78 11.01
N CYS A 119 -2.57 -7.41 12.12
CA CYS A 119 -1.92 -7.34 13.43
C CYS A 119 -1.49 -8.73 13.94
N LYS A 120 -2.33 -9.76 13.78
CA LYS A 120 -1.97 -11.13 14.16
C LYS A 120 -0.75 -11.61 13.38
N PHE A 121 -0.75 -11.39 12.08
CA PHE A 121 0.35 -11.84 11.23
C PHE A 121 1.64 -11.06 11.51
N ALA A 122 1.55 -9.73 11.70
CA ALA A 122 2.67 -8.89 12.13
C ALA A 122 3.30 -9.38 13.44
N ASN A 123 2.47 -9.76 14.42
CA ASN A 123 2.94 -10.31 15.69
C ASN A 123 3.61 -11.68 15.51
N ALA A 124 3.05 -12.54 14.66
CA ALA A 124 3.67 -13.83 14.34
C ALA A 124 5.04 -13.64 13.67
N MET A 125 5.18 -12.72 12.73
CA MET A 125 6.48 -12.41 12.11
C MET A 125 7.48 -11.86 13.15
N LYS A 126 7.04 -10.96 14.04
CA LYS A 126 7.89 -10.46 15.14
C LYS A 126 8.34 -11.57 16.07
N SER A 127 7.48 -12.53 16.42
CA SER A 127 7.85 -13.66 17.27
C SER A 127 8.88 -14.59 16.62
N GLN A 128 8.95 -14.61 15.29
CA GLN A 128 9.99 -15.29 14.50
C GLN A 128 11.26 -14.44 14.34
N GLY A 129 11.37 -13.32 15.02
CA GLY A 129 12.57 -12.48 15.06
C GLY A 129 12.67 -11.42 13.97
N LEU A 130 11.63 -11.20 13.15
CA LEU A 130 11.62 -10.12 12.16
C LEU A 130 11.59 -8.75 12.84
N ARG A 131 12.34 -7.81 12.27
CA ARG A 131 12.48 -6.43 12.74
C ARG A 131 12.35 -5.44 11.57
N LYS A 132 12.22 -4.16 11.90
CA LYS A 132 12.27 -3.07 10.92
C LYS A 132 13.54 -3.17 10.08
N GLY A 133 13.37 -3.05 8.76
CA GLY A 133 14.47 -3.15 7.79
C GLY A 133 14.81 -4.56 7.32
N ASP A 134 14.28 -5.61 7.97
CA ASP A 134 14.46 -6.97 7.46
C ASP A 134 13.66 -7.18 6.17
N ARG A 135 14.18 -8.04 5.28
CA ARG A 135 13.58 -8.35 3.98
C ARG A 135 12.78 -9.64 4.07
N VAL A 136 11.59 -9.60 3.47
CA VAL A 136 10.63 -10.71 3.41
C VAL A 136 10.24 -10.95 1.96
N ILE A 137 10.35 -12.17 1.50
CA ILE A 137 9.80 -12.58 0.20
C ILE A 137 8.36 -13.05 0.42
N ILE A 138 7.43 -12.55 -0.40
CA ILE A 138 6.05 -13.04 -0.45
C ILE A 138 5.89 -13.78 -1.79
N TYR A 139 5.87 -15.11 -1.71
CA TYR A 139 5.71 -16.00 -2.86
C TYR A 139 4.38 -16.72 -2.74
N MET A 140 3.32 -16.01 -3.05
CA MET A 140 1.93 -16.46 -2.93
C MET A 140 1.15 -16.22 -4.22
N PRO A 141 0.10 -17.00 -4.48
CA PRO A 141 -0.88 -16.64 -5.50
C PRO A 141 -1.65 -15.38 -5.09
N MET A 142 -2.55 -14.90 -5.97
CA MET A 142 -3.40 -13.73 -5.73
C MET A 142 -4.54 -14.10 -4.77
N VAL A 143 -4.23 -14.18 -3.48
CA VAL A 143 -5.15 -14.51 -2.39
C VAL A 143 -5.18 -13.37 -1.35
N PRO A 144 -6.24 -13.24 -0.54
CA PRO A 144 -6.33 -12.20 0.51
C PRO A 144 -5.16 -12.21 1.48
N GLU A 145 -4.59 -13.37 1.76
CA GLU A 145 -3.44 -13.55 2.66
C GLU A 145 -2.18 -12.84 2.14
N ALA A 146 -2.02 -12.72 0.81
CA ALA A 146 -0.91 -11.96 0.22
C ALA A 146 -1.02 -10.46 0.57
N ALA A 147 -2.22 -9.90 0.54
CA ALA A 147 -2.46 -8.51 0.97
C ALA A 147 -2.21 -8.33 2.47
N VAL A 148 -2.66 -9.28 3.30
CA VAL A 148 -2.40 -9.28 4.74
C VAL A 148 -0.89 -9.33 5.02
N ALA A 149 -0.14 -10.16 4.29
CA ALA A 149 1.32 -10.27 4.43
C ALA A 149 2.03 -8.95 4.07
N MET A 150 1.65 -8.30 2.97
CA MET A 150 2.20 -6.99 2.58
C MET A 150 1.95 -5.93 3.64
N LEU A 151 0.71 -5.83 4.14
CA LEU A 151 0.33 -4.87 5.17
C LEU A 151 1.01 -5.17 6.51
N ALA A 152 1.19 -6.45 6.86
CA ALA A 152 1.91 -6.84 8.08
C ALA A 152 3.39 -6.45 8.01
N CYS A 153 4.05 -6.65 6.87
CA CYS A 153 5.42 -6.16 6.66
C CYS A 153 5.50 -4.64 6.82
N ALA A 154 4.62 -3.89 6.15
CA ALA A 154 4.57 -2.44 6.25
C ALA A 154 4.33 -1.97 7.71
N ARG A 155 3.48 -2.68 8.47
CA ARG A 155 3.16 -2.34 9.86
C ARG A 155 4.37 -2.44 10.79
N ILE A 156 5.22 -3.43 10.62
CA ILE A 156 6.44 -3.59 11.43
C ILE A 156 7.68 -2.90 10.82
N GLY A 157 7.51 -2.27 9.66
CA GLY A 157 8.61 -1.62 8.95
C GLY A 157 9.59 -2.58 8.28
N ALA A 158 9.17 -3.82 8.01
CA ALA A 158 9.92 -4.76 7.19
C ALA A 158 9.76 -4.43 5.70
N VAL A 159 10.80 -4.70 4.92
CA VAL A 159 10.78 -4.55 3.47
C VAL A 159 10.25 -5.85 2.86
N HIS A 160 9.23 -5.78 2.01
CA HIS A 160 8.73 -6.96 1.33
C HIS A 160 8.98 -6.91 -0.17
N SER A 161 9.23 -8.07 -0.76
CA SER A 161 9.33 -8.30 -2.20
C SER A 161 8.30 -9.35 -2.59
N VAL A 162 7.33 -8.95 -3.42
CA VAL A 162 6.30 -9.88 -3.92
C VAL A 162 6.85 -10.56 -5.17
N VAL A 163 6.84 -11.88 -5.15
CA VAL A 163 7.28 -12.74 -6.25
C VAL A 163 6.07 -13.49 -6.80
N PHE A 164 5.86 -13.37 -8.10
CA PHE A 164 4.76 -14.08 -8.76
C PHE A 164 4.89 -15.60 -8.60
N ALA A 165 3.82 -16.24 -8.16
CA ALA A 165 3.82 -17.68 -7.83
C ALA A 165 4.12 -18.63 -9.03
N GLY A 166 4.09 -18.10 -10.24
CA GLY A 166 4.45 -18.84 -11.45
C GLY A 166 5.95 -18.85 -11.78
N PHE A 167 6.78 -18.14 -11.02
CA PHE A 167 8.23 -18.18 -11.24
C PHE A 167 8.84 -19.52 -10.79
N SER A 168 9.94 -19.89 -11.46
CA SER A 168 10.70 -21.10 -11.14
C SER A 168 11.37 -21.00 -9.76
N SER A 169 11.71 -22.15 -9.18
CA SER A 169 12.46 -22.24 -7.93
C SER A 169 13.82 -21.52 -8.00
N SER A 170 14.50 -21.59 -9.17
CA SER A 170 15.78 -20.86 -9.38
C SER A 170 15.58 -19.36 -9.33
N ALA A 171 14.57 -18.82 -10.02
CA ALA A 171 14.26 -17.40 -10.01
C ALA A 171 13.87 -16.89 -8.60
N LEU A 172 13.19 -17.72 -7.81
CA LEU A 172 12.88 -17.42 -6.42
C LEU A 172 14.15 -17.42 -5.56
N ALA A 173 15.02 -18.44 -5.71
CA ALA A 173 16.26 -18.55 -4.98
C ALA A 173 17.20 -17.36 -5.23
N ASP A 174 17.29 -16.91 -6.48
CA ASP A 174 18.11 -15.74 -6.84
C ASP A 174 17.61 -14.46 -6.14
N ARG A 175 16.30 -14.24 -6.10
CA ARG A 175 15.71 -13.09 -5.37
C ARG A 175 15.94 -13.15 -3.87
N ILE A 176 15.83 -14.35 -3.27
CA ILE A 176 16.10 -14.54 -1.84
C ILE A 176 17.55 -14.17 -1.52
N LYS A 177 18.49 -14.60 -2.36
CA LYS A 177 19.93 -14.33 -2.19
C LYS A 177 20.24 -12.84 -2.41
N ASP A 178 19.72 -12.26 -3.49
CA ASP A 178 19.97 -10.87 -3.87
C ASP A 178 19.55 -9.88 -2.78
N CYS A 179 18.35 -10.05 -2.22
CA CYS A 179 17.86 -9.17 -1.16
C CYS A 179 18.21 -9.64 0.26
N GLU A 180 18.94 -10.76 0.41
CA GLU A 180 19.25 -11.38 1.70
C GLU A 180 18.01 -11.54 2.59
N ALA A 181 16.96 -12.11 2.03
CA ALA A 181 15.68 -12.24 2.71
C ALA A 181 15.80 -13.13 3.96
N LYS A 182 15.24 -12.66 5.09
CA LYS A 182 15.20 -13.42 6.34
C LYS A 182 14.03 -14.37 6.44
N MET A 183 12.97 -14.13 5.66
CA MET A 183 11.75 -14.92 5.68
C MET A 183 11.16 -15.02 4.29
N VAL A 184 10.60 -16.19 3.98
CA VAL A 184 9.76 -16.42 2.80
C VAL A 184 8.39 -16.84 3.28
N LEU A 185 7.37 -16.18 2.74
CA LEU A 185 5.95 -16.48 2.96
C LEU A 185 5.41 -17.16 1.71
N THR A 186 4.82 -18.34 1.86
CA THR A 186 4.26 -19.15 0.75
C THR A 186 2.88 -19.68 1.11
#